data_84b7912fe0a6eab8cdab2496eb553ec7
#
_entry.id   84b7912fe0a6eab8cdab2496eb553ec7
#
_cell.length_a   1.000
_cell.length_b   1.000
_cell.length_c   1.000
_cell.angle_alpha   90.00
_cell.angle_beta   90.00
_cell.angle_gamma   90.00
#
_symmetry.space_group_name_H-M   'P 1'
#
loop_
_entity.id
_entity.type
_entity.pdbx_description
1 polymer ?
#
loop_
_entity_poly.entity_id
_entity_poly.type
_entity_poly.pdbx_seq_one_letter_code
_entity_poly.pdbx_strand_id
1 'polypeptide(L)'
;MNFLELSKQRYSARNYSSDMIEQEKLDYILECARFAPSAVNYQPWHFFVVKSNKPKLLIQQSYPREWFTEAPLYIVVCADNSISWVRKSDNKNHTDIDAAIATEHICLAAAEQGLGSCWVCNFDPDMLKDNLHLSPNMYPVAIISLGYVKQPVSYTHLTLPTTDQV
;
A
#
# COMPACT_ATOMS: atom_id res chain seq x y z
N MET A 1 14.69 1.24 16.71
CA MET A 1 13.55 2.20 16.63
C MET A 1 12.37 1.56 17.35
N ASN A 2 11.64 2.29 18.19
CA ASN A 2 10.39 1.78 18.77
C ASN A 2 9.18 2.11 17.85
N PHE A 3 8.04 1.51 18.12
CA PHE A 3 6.87 1.64 17.25
C PHE A 3 6.35 3.08 17.12
N LEU A 4 6.41 3.88 18.20
CA LEU A 4 6.00 5.29 18.15
C LEU A 4 6.92 6.12 17.25
N GLU A 5 8.22 5.87 17.30
CA GLU A 5 9.21 6.51 16.42
C GLU A 5 8.99 6.13 14.96
N LEU A 6 8.75 4.84 14.69
CA LEU A 6 8.42 4.33 13.36
C LEU A 6 7.16 5.00 12.79
N SER A 7 6.09 5.06 13.61
CA SER A 7 4.84 5.70 13.21
C SER A 7 5.01 7.20 12.90
N LYS A 8 5.91 7.89 13.60
CA LYS A 8 6.26 9.30 13.33
C LYS A 8 7.09 9.46 12.06
N GLN A 9 7.96 8.49 11.74
CA GLN A 9 8.81 8.55 10.56
C GLN A 9 8.05 8.21 9.27
N ARG A 10 7.05 7.33 9.34
CA ARG A 10 6.25 7.00 8.18
C ARG A 10 5.46 8.25 7.69
N TYR A 11 5.61 8.60 6.44
CA TYR A 11 4.85 9.66 5.77
C TYR A 11 4.56 9.29 4.31
N SER A 12 3.63 10.00 3.68
CA SER A 12 3.29 9.80 2.27
C SER A 12 4.31 10.49 1.37
N ALA A 13 5.32 9.74 0.94
CA ALA A 13 6.38 10.22 0.06
C ALA A 13 5.87 10.47 -1.36
N ARG A 14 6.25 11.61 -1.94
CA ARG A 14 5.89 12.02 -3.31
C ARG A 14 7.08 12.59 -4.10
N ASN A 15 8.27 12.08 -3.80
CA ASN A 15 9.51 12.51 -4.45
C ASN A 15 10.53 11.38 -4.34
N TYR A 16 10.71 10.62 -5.40
CA TYR A 16 11.51 9.40 -5.41
C TYR A 16 12.80 9.56 -6.20
N SER A 17 13.89 8.93 -5.73
CA SER A 17 15.08 8.73 -6.56
C SER A 17 14.84 7.56 -7.53
N SER A 18 15.73 7.47 -8.54
CA SER A 18 15.72 6.36 -9.49
C SER A 18 16.41 5.10 -8.95
N ASP A 19 16.92 5.14 -7.72
CA ASP A 19 17.64 4.02 -7.12
C ASP A 19 16.73 2.82 -6.94
N MET A 20 17.26 1.67 -7.32
CA MET A 20 16.54 0.41 -7.17
C MET A 20 16.52 -0.03 -5.72
N ILE A 21 15.38 -0.61 -5.31
CA ILE A 21 15.22 -1.20 -3.98
C ILE A 21 15.87 -2.59 -3.99
N GLU A 22 16.70 -2.86 -2.98
CA GLU A 22 17.33 -4.17 -2.77
C GLU A 22 16.26 -5.25 -2.53
N GLN A 23 16.53 -6.44 -3.07
CA GLN A 23 15.56 -7.54 -2.98
C GLN A 23 15.26 -7.92 -1.52
N GLU A 24 16.27 -7.91 -0.65
CA GLU A 24 16.12 -8.24 0.77
C GLU A 24 15.15 -7.30 1.50
N LYS A 25 15.19 -5.99 1.18
CA LYS A 25 14.24 -5.02 1.75
C LYS A 25 12.82 -5.26 1.28
N LEU A 26 12.68 -5.58 0.00
CA LEU A 26 11.36 -5.89 -0.56
C LEU A 26 10.79 -7.17 0.05
N ASP A 27 11.59 -8.21 0.17
CA ASP A 27 11.19 -9.48 0.78
C ASP A 27 10.77 -9.28 2.24
N TYR A 28 11.53 -8.46 2.99
CA TYR A 28 11.15 -8.05 4.35
C TYR A 28 9.79 -7.36 4.41
N ILE A 29 9.54 -6.39 3.52
CA ILE A 29 8.28 -5.64 3.46
C ILE A 29 7.10 -6.59 3.16
N LEU A 30 7.26 -7.48 2.20
CA LEU A 30 6.23 -8.45 1.84
C LEU A 30 5.97 -9.47 2.96
N GLU A 31 7.02 -9.88 3.67
CA GLU A 31 6.88 -10.76 4.83
C GLU A 31 6.12 -10.06 5.98
N CYS A 32 6.40 -8.80 6.27
CA CYS A 32 5.62 -8.01 7.22
C CYS A 32 4.14 -7.93 6.82
N ALA A 33 3.85 -7.71 5.54
CA ALA A 33 2.48 -7.70 5.04
C ALA A 33 1.77 -9.04 5.21
N ARG A 34 2.50 -10.15 5.01
CA ARG A 34 1.98 -11.52 5.20
C ARG A 34 1.58 -11.81 6.65
N PHE A 35 2.24 -11.19 7.62
CA PHE A 35 1.92 -11.32 9.05
C PHE A 35 0.78 -10.40 9.51
N ALA A 36 0.22 -9.59 8.64
CA ALA A 36 -0.93 -8.76 8.99
C ALA A 36 -2.12 -9.64 9.46
N PRO A 37 -2.84 -9.25 10.51
CA PRO A 37 -4.05 -9.95 10.92
C PRO A 37 -5.18 -9.73 9.90
N SER A 38 -6.06 -10.70 9.77
CA SER A 38 -7.30 -10.59 9.00
C SER A 38 -8.47 -11.22 9.74
N ALA A 39 -9.69 -10.88 9.35
CA ALA A 39 -10.89 -11.48 9.91
C ALA A 39 -10.86 -13.01 9.74
N VAL A 40 -10.93 -13.75 10.84
CA VAL A 40 -10.87 -15.23 10.91
C VAL A 40 -9.60 -15.81 10.24
N ASN A 41 -8.58 -14.97 10.06
CA ASN A 41 -7.33 -15.30 9.38
C ASN A 41 -7.52 -15.81 7.92
N TYR A 42 -8.49 -15.27 7.22
CA TYR A 42 -8.74 -15.64 5.82
C TYR A 42 -7.73 -15.06 4.84
N GLN A 43 -7.07 -13.96 5.20
CA GLN A 43 -6.01 -13.31 4.38
C GLN A 43 -6.45 -13.07 2.92
N PRO A 44 -7.55 -12.34 2.68
CA PRO A 44 -8.18 -12.20 1.36
C PRO A 44 -7.48 -11.15 0.51
N TRP A 45 -6.15 -11.10 0.52
CA TRP A 45 -5.35 -10.14 -0.22
C TRP A 45 -4.34 -10.81 -1.12
N HIS A 46 -3.98 -10.08 -2.18
CA HIS A 46 -2.90 -10.42 -3.10
C HIS A 46 -2.03 -9.21 -3.35
N PHE A 47 -0.72 -9.39 -3.46
CA PHE A 47 0.23 -8.31 -3.70
C PHE A 47 0.88 -8.50 -5.08
N PHE A 48 0.67 -7.52 -5.97
CA PHE A 48 1.32 -7.48 -7.27
C PHE A 48 2.50 -6.51 -7.18
N VAL A 49 3.72 -7.04 -7.19
CA VAL A 49 4.94 -6.26 -7.16
C VAL A 49 5.37 -5.93 -8.58
N VAL A 50 5.44 -4.65 -8.90
CA VAL A 50 5.72 -4.17 -10.25
C VAL A 50 6.99 -3.33 -10.28
N LYS A 51 8.05 -3.90 -10.90
CA LYS A 51 9.39 -3.30 -11.03
C LYS A 51 9.74 -2.90 -12.47
N SER A 52 9.26 -3.66 -13.45
CA SER A 52 9.63 -3.46 -14.85
C SER A 52 8.84 -2.34 -15.51
N ASN A 53 9.47 -1.65 -16.48
CA ASN A 53 8.93 -0.42 -17.05
C ASN A 53 7.57 -0.62 -17.74
N LYS A 54 7.38 -1.67 -18.52
CA LYS A 54 6.13 -1.88 -19.27
C LYS A 54 4.92 -2.05 -18.35
N PRO A 55 4.91 -2.93 -17.32
CA PRO A 55 3.81 -2.99 -16.35
C PRO A 55 3.66 -1.71 -15.51
N LYS A 56 4.77 -1.00 -15.18
CA LYS A 56 4.67 0.28 -14.46
C LYS A 56 3.84 1.30 -15.22
N LEU A 57 4.02 1.41 -16.53
CA LEU A 57 3.24 2.32 -17.38
C LEU A 57 1.74 2.01 -17.31
N LEU A 58 1.35 0.74 -17.25
CA LEU A 58 -0.06 0.34 -17.12
C LEU A 58 -0.67 0.80 -15.78
N ILE A 59 0.10 0.72 -14.69
CA ILE A 59 -0.33 1.23 -13.39
C ILE A 59 -0.42 2.77 -13.39
N GLN A 60 0.56 3.43 -13.98
CA GLN A 60 0.62 4.90 -14.06
C GLN A 60 -0.55 5.49 -14.83
N GLN A 61 -1.10 4.79 -15.82
CA GLN A 61 -2.30 5.21 -16.55
C GLN A 61 -3.53 5.33 -15.65
N SER A 62 -3.66 4.48 -14.63
CA SER A 62 -4.79 4.54 -13.68
C SER A 62 -4.70 5.71 -12.69
N TYR A 63 -3.51 6.31 -12.53
CA TYR A 63 -3.26 7.46 -11.66
C TYR A 63 -2.19 8.39 -12.27
N PRO A 64 -2.54 9.23 -13.26
CA PRO A 64 -1.58 10.02 -14.02
C PRO A 64 -1.12 11.27 -13.24
N ARG A 65 -0.21 11.09 -12.30
CA ARG A 65 0.44 12.17 -11.53
C ARG A 65 1.95 12.11 -11.74
N GLU A 66 2.56 13.25 -11.98
CA GLU A 66 4.00 13.38 -12.27
C GLU A 66 4.85 12.72 -11.19
N TRP A 67 4.66 13.10 -9.92
CA TRP A 67 5.41 12.52 -8.80
C TRP A 67 5.25 10.98 -8.69
N PHE A 68 4.09 10.45 -9.08
CA PHE A 68 3.81 9.02 -9.01
C PHE A 68 4.65 8.25 -10.03
N THR A 69 4.88 8.83 -11.21
CA THR A 69 5.67 8.18 -12.27
C THR A 69 7.16 8.07 -11.93
N GLU A 70 7.64 8.83 -10.95
CA GLU A 70 9.03 8.77 -10.48
C GLU A 70 9.33 7.53 -9.63
N ALA A 71 8.31 6.89 -9.06
CA ALA A 71 8.52 5.74 -8.19
C ALA A 71 9.17 4.56 -8.94
N PRO A 72 10.27 4.00 -8.41
CA PRO A 72 10.95 2.86 -9.04
C PRO A 72 10.14 1.57 -8.97
N LEU A 73 9.23 1.44 -8.00
CA LEU A 73 8.46 0.24 -7.74
C LEU A 73 7.04 0.57 -7.26
N TYR A 74 6.09 -0.29 -7.64
CA TYR A 74 4.72 -0.30 -7.09
C TYR A 74 4.38 -1.65 -6.49
N ILE A 75 3.60 -1.62 -5.40
CA ILE A 75 2.89 -2.78 -4.88
C ILE A 75 1.40 -2.48 -5.01
N VAL A 76 0.69 -3.22 -5.87
CA VAL A 76 -0.76 -3.15 -5.95
C VAL A 76 -1.34 -4.16 -4.98
N VAL A 77 -2.11 -3.66 -4.02
CA VAL A 77 -2.85 -4.49 -3.07
C VAL A 77 -4.23 -4.76 -3.63
N CYS A 78 -4.50 -6.02 -3.91
CA CYS A 78 -5.79 -6.47 -4.39
C CYS A 78 -6.50 -7.29 -3.32
N ALA A 79 -7.81 -7.22 -3.29
CA ALA A 79 -8.70 -7.96 -2.42
C ALA A 79 -9.48 -9.01 -3.21
N ASP A 80 -9.71 -10.20 -2.62
CA ASP A 80 -10.48 -11.28 -3.20
C ASP A 80 -11.77 -11.51 -2.41
N ASN A 81 -12.89 -11.15 -3.01
CA ASN A 81 -14.21 -11.29 -2.39
C ASN A 81 -14.67 -12.74 -2.23
N SER A 82 -14.06 -13.70 -2.94
CA SER A 82 -14.47 -15.10 -2.87
C SER A 82 -14.03 -15.79 -1.57
N ILE A 83 -13.01 -15.25 -0.91
CA ILE A 83 -12.45 -15.79 0.35
C ILE A 83 -12.56 -14.82 1.53
N SER A 84 -13.37 -13.77 1.40
CA SER A 84 -13.53 -12.78 2.44
C SER A 84 -14.47 -13.21 3.56
N TRP A 85 -14.25 -12.68 4.76
CA TRP A 85 -15.19 -12.84 5.85
C TRP A 85 -16.33 -11.82 5.74
N VAL A 86 -17.56 -12.31 5.91
CA VAL A 86 -18.77 -11.48 5.89
C VAL A 86 -19.46 -11.56 7.25
N ARG A 87 -19.73 -10.43 7.86
CA ARG A 87 -20.44 -10.35 9.14
C ARG A 87 -21.93 -10.68 8.94
N LYS A 88 -22.41 -11.71 9.63
CA LYS A 88 -23.77 -12.24 9.42
C LYS A 88 -24.91 -11.28 9.79
N SER A 89 -24.68 -10.37 10.76
CA SER A 89 -25.74 -9.49 11.27
C SER A 89 -26.19 -8.41 10.29
N ASP A 90 -25.31 -7.97 9.39
CA ASP A 90 -25.56 -6.87 8.46
C ASP A 90 -24.97 -7.13 7.06
N ASN A 91 -24.46 -8.31 6.80
CA ASN A 91 -23.80 -8.71 5.55
C ASN A 91 -22.62 -7.83 5.15
N LYS A 92 -21.97 -7.16 6.12
CA LYS A 92 -20.78 -6.36 5.84
C LYS A 92 -19.59 -7.25 5.48
N ASN A 93 -19.07 -7.06 4.27
CA ASN A 93 -17.83 -7.65 3.84
C ASN A 93 -16.63 -6.91 4.47
N HIS A 94 -15.62 -7.64 4.92
CA HIS A 94 -14.46 -7.09 5.63
C HIS A 94 -13.18 -7.08 4.79
N THR A 95 -13.25 -7.44 3.53
CA THR A 95 -12.08 -7.57 2.65
C THR A 95 -11.24 -6.30 2.56
N ASP A 96 -11.88 -5.12 2.43
CA ASP A 96 -11.18 -3.82 2.39
C ASP A 96 -10.49 -3.51 3.71
N ILE A 97 -11.10 -3.89 4.84
CA ILE A 97 -10.51 -3.69 6.17
C ILE A 97 -9.25 -4.55 6.29
N ASP A 98 -9.34 -5.83 5.91
CA ASP A 98 -8.22 -6.76 5.96
C ASP A 98 -7.08 -6.29 5.03
N ALA A 99 -7.40 -5.91 3.78
CA ALA A 99 -6.44 -5.37 2.84
C ALA A 99 -5.77 -4.07 3.34
N ALA A 100 -6.53 -3.19 4.01
CA ALA A 100 -6.01 -1.96 4.59
C ALA A 100 -4.99 -2.24 5.72
N ILE A 101 -5.24 -3.24 6.56
CA ILE A 101 -4.29 -3.64 7.62
C ILE A 101 -2.98 -4.11 7.00
N ALA A 102 -3.03 -4.98 5.98
CA ALA A 102 -1.83 -5.45 5.28
C ALA A 102 -1.09 -4.30 4.55
N THR A 103 -1.84 -3.34 4.00
CA THR A 103 -1.27 -2.14 3.37
C THR A 103 -0.50 -1.27 4.37
N GLU A 104 -1.02 -1.08 5.59
CA GLU A 104 -0.30 -0.33 6.63
C GLU A 104 0.98 -1.06 7.06
N HIS A 105 0.96 -2.41 7.16
CA HIS A 105 2.17 -3.19 7.41
C HIS A 105 3.24 -2.93 6.32
N ILE A 106 2.85 -2.86 5.05
CA ILE A 106 3.77 -2.50 3.94
C ILE A 106 4.37 -1.11 4.19
N CYS A 107 3.54 -0.11 4.52
CA CYS A 107 4.00 1.26 4.70
C CYS A 107 4.94 1.43 5.89
N LEU A 108 4.65 0.77 7.01
CA LEU A 108 5.49 0.80 8.21
C LEU A 108 6.81 0.06 7.99
N ALA A 109 6.75 -1.13 7.39
CA ALA A 109 7.96 -1.90 7.06
C ALA A 109 8.86 -1.15 6.07
N ALA A 110 8.28 -0.46 5.08
CA ALA A 110 9.03 0.40 4.17
C ALA A 110 9.78 1.52 4.91
N ALA A 111 9.09 2.20 5.84
CA ALA A 111 9.70 3.26 6.65
C ALA A 111 10.84 2.72 7.53
N GLU A 112 10.67 1.53 8.12
CA GLU A 112 11.72 0.87 8.90
C GLU A 112 12.95 0.53 8.07
N GLN A 113 12.75 0.16 6.79
CA GLN A 113 13.83 -0.11 5.84
C GLN A 113 14.46 1.16 5.22
N GLY A 114 14.05 2.35 5.69
CA GLY A 114 14.53 3.64 5.18
C GLY A 114 13.98 4.02 3.80
N LEU A 115 12.85 3.44 3.42
CA LEU A 115 12.17 3.74 2.15
C LEU A 115 10.97 4.66 2.37
N GLY A 116 10.71 5.51 1.38
CA GLY A 116 9.46 6.27 1.29
C GLY A 116 8.37 5.42 0.64
N SER A 117 7.16 5.56 1.16
CA SER A 117 5.96 4.95 0.58
C SER A 117 4.83 5.96 0.48
N CYS A 118 3.94 5.79 -0.49
CA CYS A 118 2.69 6.53 -0.53
C CYS A 118 1.54 5.59 -0.85
N TRP A 119 0.57 5.54 0.05
CA TRP A 119 -0.68 4.82 -0.13
C TRP A 119 -1.65 5.64 -0.99
N VAL A 120 -1.95 5.15 -2.19
CA VAL A 120 -2.83 5.78 -3.17
C VAL A 120 -4.12 4.97 -3.30
N CYS A 121 -5.28 5.63 -3.10
CA CYS A 121 -6.62 5.07 -3.36
C CYS A 121 -7.36 5.82 -4.47
N ASN A 122 -6.90 7.01 -4.87
CA ASN A 122 -7.54 7.82 -5.91
C ASN A 122 -7.02 7.44 -7.32
N PHE A 123 -7.26 6.22 -7.73
CA PHE A 123 -6.94 5.71 -9.07
C PHE A 123 -8.20 5.21 -9.77
N ASP A 124 -8.14 4.94 -11.07
CA ASP A 124 -9.21 4.28 -11.82
C ASP A 124 -9.14 2.76 -11.58
N PRO A 125 -10.07 2.19 -10.78
CA PRO A 125 -10.02 0.79 -10.39
C PRO A 125 -10.35 -0.16 -11.55
N ASP A 126 -11.24 0.23 -12.46
CA ASP A 126 -11.63 -0.61 -13.60
C ASP A 126 -10.48 -0.71 -14.60
N MET A 127 -9.86 0.43 -14.94
CA MET A 127 -8.65 0.46 -15.77
C MET A 127 -7.53 -0.38 -15.16
N LEU A 128 -7.30 -0.28 -13.84
CA LEU A 128 -6.25 -1.04 -13.18
C LEU A 128 -6.55 -2.54 -13.16
N LYS A 129 -7.80 -2.91 -12.95
CA LYS A 129 -8.27 -4.30 -13.00
C LYS A 129 -8.03 -4.92 -14.38
N ASP A 130 -8.39 -4.20 -15.44
CA ASP A 130 -8.19 -4.65 -16.81
C ASP A 130 -6.70 -4.75 -17.16
N ASN A 131 -5.91 -3.76 -16.79
CA ASN A 131 -4.47 -3.71 -17.06
C ASN A 131 -3.69 -4.82 -16.35
N LEU A 132 -4.15 -5.27 -15.18
CA LEU A 132 -3.56 -6.37 -14.42
C LEU A 132 -4.21 -7.72 -14.73
N HIS A 133 -5.22 -7.78 -15.58
CA HIS A 133 -5.99 -8.99 -15.93
C HIS A 133 -6.51 -9.72 -14.67
N LEU A 134 -7.06 -8.96 -13.71
CA LEU A 134 -7.55 -9.53 -12.45
C LEU A 134 -8.80 -10.41 -12.69
N SER A 135 -8.91 -11.46 -11.91
CA SER A 135 -10.11 -12.33 -11.93
C SER A 135 -11.38 -11.55 -11.52
N PRO A 136 -12.58 -12.01 -11.89
CA PRO A 136 -13.83 -11.31 -11.55
C PRO A 136 -14.01 -11.01 -10.06
N ASN A 137 -13.56 -11.91 -9.18
CA ASN A 137 -13.68 -11.77 -7.72
C ASN A 137 -12.62 -10.88 -7.10
N MET A 138 -11.57 -10.54 -7.85
CA MET A 138 -10.44 -9.75 -7.39
C MET A 138 -10.59 -8.30 -7.83
N TYR A 139 -10.26 -7.37 -6.95
CA TYR A 139 -10.26 -5.95 -7.27
C TYR A 139 -9.11 -5.21 -6.56
N PRO A 140 -8.58 -4.13 -7.15
CA PRO A 140 -7.52 -3.35 -6.54
C PRO A 140 -8.08 -2.45 -5.43
N VAL A 141 -7.43 -2.48 -4.26
CA VAL A 141 -7.81 -1.67 -3.08
C VAL A 141 -6.88 -0.47 -2.93
N ALA A 142 -5.59 -0.68 -3.19
CA ALA A 142 -4.58 0.36 -3.03
C ALA A 142 -3.40 0.14 -3.99
N ILE A 143 -2.73 1.24 -4.34
CA ILE A 143 -1.42 1.22 -4.97
C ILE A 143 -0.42 1.85 -4.01
N ILE A 144 0.63 1.15 -3.66
CA ILE A 144 1.74 1.68 -2.87
C ILE A 144 2.88 2.00 -3.83
N SER A 145 3.18 3.30 -4.02
CA SER A 145 4.44 3.71 -4.63
C SER A 145 5.56 3.59 -3.60
N LEU A 146 6.70 3.03 -3.96
CA LEU A 146 7.78 2.67 -3.06
C LEU A 146 9.13 3.02 -3.67
N GLY A 147 10.04 3.61 -2.88
CA GLY A 147 11.38 3.98 -3.33
C GLY A 147 12.17 4.77 -2.30
N TYR A 148 13.44 5.05 -2.61
CA TYR A 148 14.23 6.01 -1.88
C TYR A 148 13.75 7.43 -2.15
N VAL A 149 13.78 8.31 -1.15
CA VAL A 149 13.31 9.69 -1.27
C VAL A 149 14.48 10.61 -1.62
N LYS A 150 14.34 11.45 -2.66
CA LYS A 150 15.39 12.40 -3.08
C LYS A 150 15.76 13.41 -2.00
N GLN A 151 14.74 13.91 -1.30
CA GLN A 151 14.91 14.81 -0.15
C GLN A 151 13.83 14.49 0.89
N PRO A 152 14.20 14.33 2.17
CA PRO A 152 13.21 14.20 3.23
C PRO A 152 12.36 15.48 3.28
N VAL A 153 11.07 15.36 3.01
CA VAL A 153 10.16 16.50 3.21
C VAL A 153 9.81 16.51 4.69
N SER A 154 10.16 17.59 5.38
CA SER A 154 9.68 17.83 6.74
C SER A 154 8.19 18.14 6.67
N TYR A 155 7.35 17.12 6.78
CA TYR A 155 5.95 17.34 7.08
C TYR A 155 5.86 17.68 8.57
N THR A 156 5.37 18.89 8.86
CA THR A 156 4.86 19.18 10.19
C THR A 156 3.76 18.17 10.48
N HIS A 157 4.01 17.29 11.45
CA HIS A 157 3.00 16.34 11.91
C HIS A 157 1.75 17.12 12.30
N LEU A 158 0.61 16.70 11.77
CA LEU A 158 -0.68 17.18 12.23
C LEU A 158 -0.73 16.98 13.75
N THR A 159 -0.83 18.09 14.48
CA THR A 159 -1.21 18.02 15.88
C THR A 159 -2.57 17.33 15.93
N LEU A 160 -2.65 16.21 16.64
CA LEU A 160 -3.94 15.57 16.91
C LEU A 160 -4.87 16.64 17.48
N PRO A 161 -6.09 16.83 16.93
CA PRO A 161 -7.07 17.61 17.66
C PRO A 161 -7.27 16.90 18.98
N THR A 162 -7.02 17.62 20.08
CA THR A 162 -7.38 17.19 21.41
C THR A 162 -8.90 17.17 21.43
N THR A 163 -9.49 16.03 21.15
CA THR A 163 -10.88 15.78 21.48
C THR A 163 -10.93 15.61 22.98
N ASP A 164 -11.54 16.57 23.66
CA ASP A 164 -11.96 16.38 25.04
C ASP A 164 -12.85 15.14 25.05
N GLN A 165 -12.39 14.12 25.76
CA GLN A 165 -13.18 12.91 25.91
C GLN A 165 -14.32 13.21 26.87
N VAL A 166 -15.53 12.93 26.44
CA VAL A 166 -16.72 12.87 27.28
C VAL A 166 -16.65 11.67 28.21
#